data_fa210c37a5ccaf7cda252d6c4d9fc151
#
_entry.id   fa210c37a5ccaf7cda252d6c4d9fc151
#
_cell.length_a   1.000
_cell.length_b   1.000
_cell.length_c   1.000
_cell.angle_alpha   90.00
_cell.angle_beta   90.00
_cell.angle_gamma   90.00
#
_symmetry.space_group_name_H-M   'P 1'
#
loop_
_entity.id
_entity.type
_entity.pdbx_description
1 polymer ?
#
loop_
_entity_poly.entity_id
_entity_poly.type
_entity_poly.pdbx_seq_one_letter_code
_entity_poly.pdbx_strand_id
1 'polypeptide(L)'
;RPDYLKKLIKSIEGISVSDFYIINDGEKQIDGGGLKTHNNTPPKQGVGKTKNQALRYLKDCDYIFLLEDDIIIKDKTVFDKYIEASKLSGIQHFNFAFHGTDNYKPDGSPAVRLKLDYSPTVSVCLYPNVYGAFSMYTKKCIEEAGLMDEFYFNAMEHVDHTAAIIKAGMHPPFRWFADIADSNKYIEEIDRAHSGSEIRRDQKWIENFHKAADHFAQKFGFDVRNSFATVASKDETISTIKQIKKQYGQG
;
A
#
# COMPACT_ATOMS: atom_id res chain seq x y z
N ARG A 1 -2.05 -3.02 -18.77
CA ARG A 1 -3.48 -2.60 -18.83
C ARG A 1 -3.60 -1.12 -19.19
N PRO A 2 -3.31 -0.72 -20.46
CA PRO A 2 -3.26 0.70 -20.84
C PRO A 2 -4.56 1.48 -20.58
N ASP A 3 -5.71 0.83 -20.72
CA ASP A 3 -7.00 1.49 -20.51
C ASP A 3 -7.30 1.77 -19.03
N TYR A 4 -6.82 0.91 -18.12
CA TYR A 4 -6.90 1.15 -16.69
C TYR A 4 -5.99 2.33 -16.30
N LEU A 5 -4.76 2.32 -16.78
CA LEU A 5 -3.82 3.43 -16.56
C LEU A 5 -4.38 4.76 -17.06
N LYS A 6 -5.02 4.81 -18.24
CA LYS A 6 -5.66 6.03 -18.74
C LYS A 6 -6.76 6.54 -17.80
N LYS A 7 -7.57 5.63 -17.24
CA LYS A 7 -8.62 5.99 -16.28
C LYS A 7 -7.99 6.54 -14.98
N LEU A 8 -6.94 5.91 -14.48
CA LEU A 8 -6.21 6.39 -13.31
C LEU A 8 -5.63 7.79 -13.58
N ILE A 9 -4.88 7.98 -14.66
CA ILE A 9 -4.29 9.28 -15.03
C ILE A 9 -5.37 10.35 -15.08
N LYS A 10 -6.51 10.09 -15.75
CA LYS A 10 -7.63 11.04 -15.81
C LYS A 10 -8.19 11.35 -14.44
N SER A 11 -8.25 10.40 -13.54
CA SER A 11 -8.80 10.59 -12.18
C SER A 11 -7.92 11.46 -11.30
N ILE A 12 -6.62 11.50 -11.56
CA ILE A 12 -5.64 12.33 -10.83
C ILE A 12 -5.28 13.64 -11.54
N GLU A 13 -5.85 13.91 -12.71
CA GLU A 13 -5.60 15.14 -13.47
C GLU A 13 -5.89 16.40 -12.64
N GLY A 14 -4.96 17.36 -12.62
CA GLY A 14 -5.08 18.61 -11.85
C GLY A 14 -4.84 18.47 -10.34
N ILE A 15 -4.33 17.33 -9.85
CA ILE A 15 -3.80 17.24 -8.48
C ILE A 15 -2.54 18.10 -8.37
N SER A 16 -2.46 18.89 -7.30
CA SER A 16 -1.24 19.65 -6.98
C SER A 16 -0.29 18.77 -6.19
N VAL A 17 0.72 18.24 -6.88
CA VAL A 17 1.83 17.45 -6.28
C VAL A 17 3.16 17.97 -6.82
N SER A 18 4.24 17.71 -6.10
CA SER A 18 5.57 18.14 -6.51
C SER A 18 6.10 17.39 -7.73
N ASP A 19 5.75 16.12 -7.88
CA ASP A 19 6.19 15.30 -9.02
C ASP A 19 5.26 14.10 -9.26
N PHE A 20 5.25 13.64 -10.52
CA PHE A 20 4.63 12.38 -10.96
C PHE A 20 5.64 11.53 -11.70
N TYR A 21 5.61 10.22 -11.43
CA TYR A 21 6.47 9.29 -12.14
C TYR A 21 5.73 7.99 -12.45
N ILE A 22 5.56 7.71 -13.73
CA ILE A 22 4.96 6.46 -14.21
C ILE A 22 6.07 5.47 -14.54
N ILE A 23 5.99 4.27 -14.00
CA ILE A 23 6.89 3.18 -14.35
C ILE A 23 6.06 2.06 -14.96
N ASN A 24 6.36 1.74 -16.19
CA ASN A 24 5.74 0.65 -16.91
C ASN A 24 6.67 -0.55 -16.97
N ASP A 25 6.23 -1.65 -16.35
CA ASP A 25 6.93 -2.93 -16.38
C ASP A 25 6.30 -3.93 -17.37
N GLY A 26 5.30 -3.48 -18.14
CA GLY A 26 4.64 -4.26 -19.18
C GLY A 26 5.46 -4.35 -20.46
N GLU A 27 5.12 -5.33 -21.32
CA GLU A 27 5.81 -5.55 -22.60
C GLU A 27 5.60 -4.43 -23.62
N LYS A 28 4.42 -3.79 -23.57
CA LYS A 28 4.10 -2.67 -24.47
C LYS A 28 4.56 -1.38 -23.83
N GLN A 29 5.33 -0.61 -24.58
CA GLN A 29 5.65 0.76 -24.19
C GLN A 29 4.38 1.61 -24.09
N ILE A 30 4.36 2.50 -23.12
CA ILE A 30 3.26 3.45 -22.91
C ILE A 30 3.77 4.87 -23.01
N ASP A 31 2.88 5.76 -23.45
CA ASP A 31 3.01 7.20 -23.31
C ASP A 31 2.16 7.65 -22.11
N GLY A 32 2.77 8.36 -21.19
CA GLY A 32 2.11 8.86 -19.98
C GLY A 32 1.29 10.14 -20.21
N GLY A 33 1.03 10.55 -21.44
CA GLY A 33 0.18 11.72 -21.72
C GLY A 33 0.79 13.04 -21.19
N GLY A 34 2.11 13.20 -21.29
CA GLY A 34 2.84 14.36 -20.78
C GLY A 34 3.40 14.19 -19.36
N LEU A 35 3.03 13.13 -18.64
CA LEU A 35 3.64 12.76 -17.36
C LEU A 35 4.97 12.04 -17.59
N LYS A 36 5.92 12.26 -16.69
CA LYS A 36 7.22 11.58 -16.75
C LYS A 36 7.04 10.07 -16.67
N THR A 37 7.48 9.37 -17.70
CA THR A 37 7.26 7.93 -17.88
C THR A 37 8.56 7.19 -18.14
N HIS A 38 8.76 6.09 -17.45
CA HIS A 38 9.83 5.14 -17.66
C HIS A 38 9.25 3.79 -18.09
N ASN A 39 9.68 3.32 -19.26
CA ASN A 39 9.35 1.97 -19.72
C ASN A 39 10.55 1.06 -19.46
N ASN A 40 10.39 0.05 -18.61
CA ASN A 40 11.46 -0.88 -18.26
C ASN A 40 11.99 -1.64 -19.48
N THR A 41 13.30 -1.76 -19.56
CA THR A 41 13.98 -2.53 -20.59
C THR A 41 15.08 -3.38 -19.93
N PRO A 42 14.95 -4.73 -19.90
CA PRO A 42 13.78 -5.50 -20.38
C PRO A 42 12.54 -5.23 -19.53
N PRO A 43 11.33 -5.50 -20.04
CA PRO A 43 10.10 -5.50 -19.26
C PRO A 43 10.05 -6.66 -18.27
N LYS A 44 9.02 -6.70 -17.42
CA LYS A 44 8.79 -7.77 -16.42
C LYS A 44 9.95 -7.93 -15.43
N GLN A 45 10.42 -6.80 -14.90
CA GLN A 45 11.45 -6.80 -13.86
C GLN A 45 10.94 -7.18 -12.47
N GLY A 46 9.61 -7.20 -12.30
CA GLY A 46 8.93 -7.55 -11.06
C GLY A 46 8.46 -6.34 -10.26
N VAL A 47 7.40 -6.57 -9.47
CA VAL A 47 6.67 -5.50 -8.77
C VAL A 47 7.55 -4.81 -7.72
N GLY A 48 8.29 -5.57 -6.91
CA GLY A 48 9.18 -5.00 -5.88
C GLY A 48 10.24 -4.08 -6.49
N LYS A 49 10.90 -4.54 -7.55
CA LYS A 49 11.93 -3.74 -8.24
C LYS A 49 11.34 -2.51 -8.91
N THR A 50 10.18 -2.63 -9.54
CA THR A 50 9.49 -1.53 -10.22
C THR A 50 9.04 -0.45 -9.21
N LYS A 51 8.46 -0.85 -8.08
CA LYS A 51 8.10 0.09 -7.00
C LYS A 51 9.34 0.77 -6.41
N ASN A 52 10.47 0.06 -6.28
CA ASN A 52 11.72 0.65 -5.82
C ASN A 52 12.30 1.70 -6.78
N GLN A 53 12.11 1.56 -8.09
CA GLN A 53 12.49 2.61 -9.04
C GLN A 53 11.72 3.91 -8.74
N ALA A 54 10.41 3.82 -8.45
CA ALA A 54 9.61 4.96 -8.05
C ALA A 54 10.07 5.56 -6.72
N LEU A 55 10.30 4.74 -5.71
CA LEU A 55 10.76 5.19 -4.38
C LEU A 55 12.13 5.89 -4.47
N ARG A 56 13.07 5.37 -5.27
CA ARG A 56 14.38 6.01 -5.49
C ARG A 56 14.25 7.34 -6.21
N TYR A 57 13.34 7.45 -7.17
CA TYR A 57 13.10 8.69 -7.90
C TYR A 57 12.49 9.76 -7.00
N LEU A 58 11.53 9.38 -6.15
CA LEU A 58 10.78 10.29 -5.27
C LEU A 58 11.42 10.45 -3.87
N LYS A 59 12.65 9.99 -3.65
CA LYS A 59 13.30 9.91 -2.33
C LYS A 59 13.35 11.22 -1.54
N ASP A 60 13.29 12.36 -2.24
CA ASP A 60 13.36 13.69 -1.61
C ASP A 60 11.96 14.25 -1.27
N CYS A 61 10.87 13.56 -1.63
CA CYS A 61 9.51 13.94 -1.29
C CYS A 61 9.16 13.56 0.15
N ASP A 62 8.50 14.45 0.89
CA ASP A 62 8.08 14.21 2.27
C ASP A 62 7.04 13.09 2.38
N TYR A 63 6.16 13.00 1.39
CA TYR A 63 5.13 11.97 1.27
C TYR A 63 5.13 11.38 -0.13
N ILE A 64 5.13 10.06 -0.22
CA ILE A 64 5.11 9.30 -1.47
C ILE A 64 3.85 8.45 -1.51
N PHE A 65 3.13 8.53 -2.61
CA PHE A 65 1.98 7.68 -2.90
C PHE A 65 2.32 6.75 -4.05
N LEU A 66 2.22 5.44 -3.82
CA LEU A 66 2.32 4.44 -4.88
C LEU A 66 0.92 3.98 -5.27
N LEU A 67 0.61 4.07 -6.56
CA LEU A 67 -0.68 3.71 -7.13
C LEU A 67 -0.48 2.65 -8.21
N GLU A 68 -1.25 1.57 -8.16
CA GLU A 68 -1.34 0.60 -9.25
C GLU A 68 -2.41 1.02 -10.26
N ASP A 69 -2.34 0.50 -11.48
CA ASP A 69 -3.18 0.96 -12.60
C ASP A 69 -4.66 0.56 -12.51
N ASP A 70 -5.04 -0.28 -11.54
CA ASP A 70 -6.41 -0.82 -11.39
C ASP A 70 -7.28 -0.11 -10.36
N ILE A 71 -6.89 1.11 -9.97
CA ILE A 71 -7.70 1.97 -9.11
C ILE A 71 -8.07 3.30 -9.79
N ILE A 72 -9.11 3.94 -9.27
CA ILE A 72 -9.55 5.30 -9.65
C ILE A 72 -9.64 6.15 -8.39
N ILE A 73 -9.15 7.37 -8.46
CA ILE A 73 -9.32 8.38 -7.41
C ILE A 73 -10.62 9.13 -7.67
N LYS A 74 -11.65 8.88 -6.86
CA LYS A 74 -12.96 9.54 -6.98
C LYS A 74 -12.97 10.96 -6.39
N ASP A 75 -12.17 11.13 -5.33
CA ASP A 75 -12.02 12.43 -4.65
C ASP A 75 -10.55 12.66 -4.31
N LYS A 76 -9.98 13.69 -4.90
CA LYS A 76 -8.56 14.04 -4.79
C LYS A 76 -8.15 14.52 -3.39
N THR A 77 -9.09 14.89 -2.55
CA THR A 77 -8.80 15.25 -1.14
C THR A 77 -8.28 14.05 -0.34
N VAL A 78 -8.35 12.84 -0.89
CA VAL A 78 -7.84 11.63 -0.27
C VAL A 78 -6.35 11.73 0.09
N PHE A 79 -5.54 12.36 -0.75
CA PHE A 79 -4.10 12.53 -0.49
C PHE A 79 -3.85 13.36 0.77
N ASP A 80 -4.54 14.49 0.90
CA ASP A 80 -4.45 15.34 2.09
C ASP A 80 -4.95 14.60 3.35
N LYS A 81 -6.01 13.79 3.22
CA LYS A 81 -6.54 12.99 4.32
C LYS A 81 -5.53 11.95 4.83
N TYR A 82 -4.80 11.27 3.95
CA TYR A 82 -3.74 10.35 4.37
C TYR A 82 -2.58 11.09 5.04
N ILE A 83 -2.18 12.25 4.49
CA ILE A 83 -1.14 13.09 5.09
C ILE A 83 -1.56 13.57 6.47
N GLU A 84 -2.79 14.07 6.62
CA GLU A 84 -3.33 14.53 7.91
C GLU A 84 -3.44 13.37 8.91
N ALA A 85 -3.91 12.19 8.48
CA ALA A 85 -3.98 11.00 9.31
C ALA A 85 -2.58 10.57 9.80
N SER A 86 -1.56 10.63 8.93
CA SER A 86 -0.17 10.36 9.31
C SER A 86 0.32 11.36 10.35
N LYS A 87 0.13 12.66 10.14
CA LYS A 87 0.54 13.71 11.06
C LYS A 87 -0.09 13.55 12.45
N LEU A 88 -1.39 13.32 12.52
CA LEU A 88 -2.12 13.22 13.78
C LEU A 88 -1.91 11.90 14.52
N SER A 89 -1.79 10.80 13.79
CA SER A 89 -1.61 9.45 14.38
C SER A 89 -0.15 9.10 14.65
N GLY A 90 0.78 9.72 13.91
CA GLY A 90 2.19 9.32 13.85
C GLY A 90 2.48 8.10 12.98
N ILE A 91 1.47 7.42 12.46
CA ILE A 91 1.64 6.27 11.56
C ILE A 91 2.29 6.75 10.26
N GLN A 92 3.39 6.08 9.86
CA GLN A 92 4.24 6.54 8.76
C GLN A 92 3.93 5.86 7.42
N HIS A 93 3.03 4.87 7.44
CA HIS A 93 2.64 4.09 6.27
C HIS A 93 1.18 3.68 6.37
N PHE A 94 0.46 3.81 5.25
CA PHE A 94 -0.95 3.43 5.10
C PHE A 94 -1.14 2.67 3.80
N ASN A 95 -2.11 1.76 3.79
CA ASN A 95 -2.55 1.03 2.60
C ASN A 95 -4.07 1.15 2.44
N PHE A 96 -4.54 1.34 1.22
CA PHE A 96 -5.95 1.24 0.89
C PHE A 96 -6.48 -0.18 1.16
N ALA A 97 -7.43 -0.29 2.08
CA ALA A 97 -7.89 -1.57 2.61
C ALA A 97 -8.89 -2.32 1.70
N PHE A 98 -9.42 -1.68 0.66
CA PHE A 98 -10.56 -2.20 -0.09
C PHE A 98 -10.21 -2.65 -1.51
N HIS A 99 -8.97 -3.08 -1.71
CA HIS A 99 -8.56 -3.77 -2.93
C HIS A 99 -8.87 -5.27 -2.79
N GLY A 100 -9.93 -5.74 -3.45
CA GLY A 100 -10.47 -7.09 -3.25
C GLY A 100 -11.53 -7.17 -2.15
N THR A 101 -11.77 -8.38 -1.64
CA THR A 101 -12.92 -8.68 -0.78
C THR A 101 -12.58 -9.01 0.67
N ASP A 102 -11.30 -9.24 1.00
CA ASP A 102 -10.91 -9.86 2.29
C ASP A 102 -11.05 -8.92 3.50
N ASN A 103 -11.25 -7.61 3.26
CA ASN A 103 -11.53 -6.61 4.29
C ASN A 103 -13.01 -6.21 4.34
N TYR A 104 -13.88 -7.03 3.74
CA TYR A 104 -15.33 -6.93 3.91
C TYR A 104 -15.86 -8.10 4.72
N LYS A 105 -16.94 -7.86 5.47
CA LYS A 105 -17.74 -8.89 6.12
C LYS A 105 -18.67 -9.55 5.09
N PRO A 106 -19.30 -10.70 5.42
CA PRO A 106 -20.26 -11.35 4.52
C PRO A 106 -21.46 -10.46 4.13
N ASP A 107 -21.82 -9.49 4.96
CA ASP A 107 -22.90 -8.52 4.69
C ASP A 107 -22.44 -7.34 3.80
N GLY A 108 -21.18 -7.34 3.33
CA GLY A 108 -20.61 -6.30 2.50
C GLY A 108 -20.11 -5.07 3.28
N SER A 109 -20.27 -5.03 4.60
CA SER A 109 -19.73 -3.94 5.42
C SER A 109 -18.21 -4.10 5.64
N PRO A 110 -17.47 -3.00 5.91
CA PRO A 110 -16.04 -3.06 6.22
C PRO A 110 -15.72 -3.92 7.43
N ALA A 111 -14.70 -4.78 7.32
CA ALA A 111 -14.21 -5.65 8.43
C ALA A 111 -13.21 -4.90 9.32
N VAL A 112 -13.62 -3.71 9.82
CA VAL A 112 -12.80 -2.89 10.72
C VAL A 112 -12.60 -3.62 12.04
N ARG A 113 -11.34 -3.81 12.46
CA ARG A 113 -10.97 -4.36 13.79
C ARG A 113 -10.95 -3.29 14.87
N LEU A 114 -10.48 -2.10 14.53
CA LEU A 114 -10.39 -0.97 15.45
C LEU A 114 -10.50 0.33 14.64
N LYS A 115 -11.30 1.26 15.13
CA LYS A 115 -11.38 2.65 14.66
C LYS A 115 -10.85 3.56 15.75
N LEU A 116 -9.98 4.50 15.36
CA LEU A 116 -9.38 5.51 16.24
C LEU A 116 -9.67 6.89 15.67
N ASP A 117 -10.33 7.72 16.43
CA ASP A 117 -10.66 9.10 16.07
C ASP A 117 -9.57 10.03 16.59
N TYR A 118 -8.96 10.80 15.70
CA TYR A 118 -7.88 11.76 16.01
C TYR A 118 -8.36 13.22 15.99
N SER A 119 -9.38 13.51 15.17
CA SER A 119 -10.08 14.78 15.10
C SER A 119 -11.53 14.54 14.63
N PRO A 120 -12.40 15.57 14.59
CA PRO A 120 -13.75 15.43 14.03
C PRO A 120 -13.76 14.97 12.56
N THR A 121 -12.69 15.18 11.82
CA THR A 121 -12.56 14.89 10.39
C THR A 121 -11.59 13.76 10.05
N VAL A 122 -10.78 13.30 11.02
CA VAL A 122 -9.73 12.30 10.81
C VAL A 122 -9.89 11.12 11.72
N SER A 123 -10.14 9.97 11.12
CA SER A 123 -10.14 8.67 11.79
C SER A 123 -9.27 7.68 11.02
N VAL A 124 -8.59 6.82 11.75
CA VAL A 124 -7.84 5.68 11.22
C VAL A 124 -8.57 4.39 11.57
N CYS A 125 -8.72 3.53 10.58
CA CYS A 125 -9.28 2.19 10.74
C CYS A 125 -8.18 1.15 10.55
N LEU A 126 -8.21 0.09 11.36
CA LEU A 126 -7.26 -1.01 11.27
C LEU A 126 -7.96 -2.26 10.73
N TYR A 127 -7.30 -2.92 9.77
CA TYR A 127 -7.85 -4.05 9.02
C TYR A 127 -6.96 -5.30 9.14
N PRO A 128 -7.54 -6.51 8.96
CA PRO A 128 -6.79 -7.77 9.04
C PRO A 128 -5.86 -8.02 7.85
N ASN A 129 -6.15 -7.45 6.68
CA ASN A 129 -5.41 -7.70 5.45
C ASN A 129 -4.85 -6.41 4.86
N VAL A 130 -3.67 -6.52 4.21
CA VAL A 130 -2.97 -5.42 3.55
C VAL A 130 -2.95 -5.65 2.05
N TYR A 131 -3.06 -4.56 1.28
CA TYR A 131 -3.03 -4.56 -0.18
C TYR A 131 -2.06 -3.50 -0.70
N GLY A 132 -1.54 -3.73 -1.91
CA GLY A 132 -0.51 -2.90 -2.52
C GLY A 132 -1.01 -1.88 -3.55
N ALA A 133 -2.32 -1.86 -3.88
CA ALA A 133 -2.84 -1.06 -4.99
C ALA A 133 -2.76 0.46 -4.78
N PHE A 134 -2.86 0.91 -3.53
CA PHE A 134 -2.60 2.27 -3.12
C PHE A 134 -1.90 2.26 -1.76
N SER A 135 -0.76 2.90 -1.69
CA SER A 135 0.02 2.99 -0.46
C SER A 135 0.60 4.39 -0.27
N MET A 136 0.60 4.88 0.97
CA MET A 136 1.26 6.12 1.36
C MET A 136 2.45 5.82 2.26
N TYR A 137 3.56 6.50 2.00
CA TYR A 137 4.80 6.45 2.78
C TYR A 137 5.26 7.85 3.14
N THR A 138 5.74 8.06 4.35
CA THR A 138 6.54 9.24 4.66
C THR A 138 7.99 9.01 4.21
N LYS A 139 8.73 10.10 3.94
CA LYS A 139 10.16 10.04 3.66
C LYS A 139 10.90 9.27 4.75
N LYS A 140 10.63 9.58 6.01
CA LYS A 140 11.22 8.92 7.18
C LYS A 140 10.98 7.40 7.17
N CYS A 141 9.79 6.97 6.79
CA CYS A 141 9.46 5.56 6.67
C CYS A 141 10.41 4.82 5.71
N ILE A 142 10.65 5.41 4.53
CA ILE A 142 11.56 4.83 3.53
C ILE A 142 13.02 4.89 3.98
N GLU A 143 13.43 5.96 4.64
CA GLU A 143 14.80 6.11 5.15
C GLU A 143 15.14 5.05 6.23
N GLU A 144 14.21 4.73 7.12
CA GLU A 144 14.46 3.82 8.24
C GLU A 144 14.12 2.35 7.93
N ALA A 145 13.00 2.07 7.25
CA ALA A 145 12.63 0.70 6.88
C ALA A 145 13.33 0.20 5.61
N GLY A 146 13.85 1.11 4.80
CA GLY A 146 14.50 0.82 3.53
C GLY A 146 13.52 0.61 2.37
N LEU A 147 14.05 0.14 1.27
CA LEU A 147 13.30 -0.18 0.06
C LEU A 147 12.65 -1.56 0.17
N MET A 148 11.73 -1.86 -0.75
CA MET A 148 11.12 -3.18 -0.87
C MET A 148 12.17 -4.24 -1.20
N ASP A 149 11.96 -5.45 -0.73
CA ASP A 149 12.78 -6.60 -1.08
C ASP A 149 12.50 -7.03 -2.53
N GLU A 150 13.51 -6.94 -3.39
CA GLU A 150 13.38 -7.23 -4.83
C GLU A 150 13.28 -8.73 -5.14
N PHE A 151 13.36 -9.60 -4.13
CA PHE A 151 13.04 -11.02 -4.24
C PHE A 151 11.57 -11.23 -4.69
N TYR A 152 10.67 -10.34 -4.27
CA TYR A 152 9.24 -10.44 -4.57
C TYR A 152 8.94 -9.98 -5.99
N PHE A 153 8.80 -10.95 -6.88
CA PHE A 153 8.61 -10.71 -8.31
C PHE A 153 7.18 -10.26 -8.66
N ASN A 154 6.15 -10.96 -8.15
CA ASN A 154 4.76 -10.73 -8.54
C ASN A 154 3.75 -10.86 -7.38
N ALA A 155 4.20 -10.99 -6.16
CA ALA A 155 3.34 -11.07 -4.97
C ALA A 155 4.12 -10.73 -3.71
N MET A 156 3.42 -10.24 -2.68
CA MET A 156 3.88 -10.06 -1.30
C MET A 156 4.92 -8.96 -1.04
N GLU A 157 5.37 -8.19 -2.03
CA GLU A 157 6.32 -7.09 -1.82
C GLU A 157 5.78 -6.04 -0.84
N HIS A 158 4.49 -5.72 -0.93
CA HIS A 158 3.82 -4.79 -0.01
C HIS A 158 3.64 -5.37 1.39
N VAL A 159 3.40 -6.69 1.50
CA VAL A 159 3.29 -7.39 2.80
C VAL A 159 4.62 -7.38 3.53
N ASP A 160 5.69 -7.74 2.82
CA ASP A 160 7.08 -7.74 3.33
C ASP A 160 7.50 -6.33 3.77
N HIS A 161 7.28 -5.34 2.91
CA HIS A 161 7.66 -3.96 3.20
C HIS A 161 6.89 -3.41 4.40
N THR A 162 5.57 -3.68 4.49
CA THR A 162 4.78 -3.30 5.67
C THR A 162 5.31 -3.99 6.93
N ALA A 163 5.72 -5.27 6.86
CA ALA A 163 6.32 -5.97 7.99
C ALA A 163 7.67 -5.35 8.41
N ALA A 164 8.50 -4.91 7.46
CA ALA A 164 9.74 -4.17 7.75
C ALA A 164 9.45 -2.83 8.45
N ILE A 165 8.42 -2.10 8.02
CA ILE A 165 7.98 -0.84 8.62
C ILE A 165 7.43 -1.06 10.04
N ILE A 166 6.69 -2.16 10.27
CA ILE A 166 6.25 -2.57 11.60
C ILE A 166 7.46 -2.83 12.51
N LYS A 167 8.45 -3.57 12.02
CA LYS A 167 9.69 -3.85 12.75
C LYS A 167 10.47 -2.59 13.11
N ALA A 168 10.40 -1.54 12.28
CA ALA A 168 10.96 -0.22 12.53
C ALA A 168 10.12 0.62 13.52
N GLY A 169 8.98 0.11 14.01
CA GLY A 169 8.14 0.82 14.99
C GLY A 169 7.31 1.96 14.42
N MET A 170 7.00 1.94 13.12
CA MET A 170 6.36 3.04 12.39
C MET A 170 4.94 2.75 11.91
N HIS A 171 4.46 1.55 12.15
CA HIS A 171 3.13 1.08 11.78
C HIS A 171 2.55 0.20 12.89
N PRO A 172 1.21 0.11 13.08
CA PRO A 172 0.59 -0.82 14.01
C PRO A 172 1.02 -2.28 13.75
N PRO A 173 0.84 -3.19 14.72
CA PRO A 173 1.28 -4.58 14.60
C PRO A 173 0.71 -5.29 13.38
N PHE A 174 1.38 -6.37 12.94
CA PHE A 174 0.94 -7.20 11.81
C PHE A 174 -0.50 -7.69 12.02
N ARG A 175 -1.29 -7.73 10.96
CA ARG A 175 -2.75 -7.96 10.97
C ARG A 175 -3.60 -6.83 11.60
N TRP A 176 -2.99 -5.67 11.87
CA TRP A 176 -3.67 -4.42 12.24
C TRP A 176 -3.23 -3.31 11.26
N PHE A 177 -3.50 -3.53 9.97
CA PHE A 177 -3.02 -2.67 8.90
C PHE A 177 -3.84 -1.39 8.81
N ALA A 178 -3.14 -0.26 8.75
CA ALA A 178 -3.75 1.06 8.83
C ALA A 178 -4.27 1.56 7.49
N ASP A 179 -5.49 2.08 7.51
CA ASP A 179 -6.12 2.86 6.45
C ASP A 179 -6.89 4.04 7.06
N ILE A 180 -7.18 5.07 6.27
CA ILE A 180 -8.10 6.13 6.70
C ILE A 180 -9.53 5.60 6.72
N ALA A 181 -10.37 6.13 7.61
CA ALA A 181 -11.79 5.76 7.62
C ALA A 181 -12.45 6.10 6.28
N ASP A 182 -13.33 5.20 5.84
CA ASP A 182 -14.11 5.38 4.61
C ASP A 182 -13.30 5.60 3.33
N SER A 183 -12.06 5.10 3.24
CA SER A 183 -11.19 5.25 2.06
C SER A 183 -11.85 4.80 0.75
N ASN A 184 -12.77 3.85 0.80
CA ASN A 184 -13.57 3.39 -0.34
C ASN A 184 -14.57 4.43 -0.90
N LYS A 185 -14.80 5.52 -0.18
CA LYS A 185 -15.54 6.67 -0.72
C LYS A 185 -14.69 7.53 -1.66
N TYR A 186 -13.37 7.50 -1.48
CA TYR A 186 -12.38 8.32 -2.21
C TYR A 186 -11.65 7.55 -3.30
N ILE A 187 -11.47 6.25 -3.10
CA ILE A 187 -10.75 5.34 -4.00
C ILE A 187 -11.69 4.23 -4.44
N GLU A 188 -11.66 3.89 -5.72
CA GLU A 188 -12.44 2.80 -6.31
C GLU A 188 -11.51 1.82 -7.01
N GLU A 189 -11.74 0.53 -6.84
CA GLU A 189 -11.09 -0.53 -7.57
C GLU A 189 -11.81 -0.79 -8.90
N ILE A 190 -11.10 -0.81 -10.02
CA ILE A 190 -11.66 -1.00 -11.35
C ILE A 190 -12.12 -2.44 -11.57
N ASP A 191 -11.36 -3.41 -11.04
CA ASP A 191 -11.57 -4.85 -11.28
C ASP A 191 -11.48 -5.65 -9.98
N ARG A 192 -12.50 -5.51 -9.15
CA ARG A 192 -12.58 -6.20 -7.84
C ARG A 192 -12.48 -7.72 -7.93
N ALA A 193 -12.87 -8.30 -9.04
CA ALA A 193 -12.76 -9.74 -9.30
C ALA A 193 -11.35 -10.16 -9.77
N HIS A 194 -10.46 -9.19 -10.00
CA HIS A 194 -9.12 -9.39 -10.57
C HIS A 194 -9.12 -10.16 -11.90
N SER A 195 -10.21 -10.07 -12.65
CA SER A 195 -10.38 -10.77 -13.93
C SER A 195 -9.37 -10.31 -14.98
N GLY A 196 -8.94 -9.04 -14.90
CA GLY A 196 -7.91 -8.45 -15.74
C GLY A 196 -6.48 -8.61 -15.24
N SER A 197 -6.25 -9.27 -14.09
CA SER A 197 -4.91 -9.42 -13.53
C SER A 197 -4.01 -10.28 -14.39
N GLU A 198 -2.97 -9.70 -14.99
CA GLU A 198 -1.96 -10.46 -15.75
C GLU A 198 -1.11 -11.32 -14.82
N ILE A 199 -0.83 -10.85 -13.60
CA ILE A 199 -0.04 -11.56 -12.60
C ILE A 199 -0.72 -12.88 -12.21
N ARG A 200 -2.05 -12.84 -11.95
CA ARG A 200 -2.81 -14.04 -11.57
C ARG A 200 -3.03 -15.04 -12.74
N ARG A 201 -2.85 -14.59 -13.97
CA ARG A 201 -2.87 -15.45 -15.16
C ARG A 201 -1.55 -16.19 -15.38
N ASP A 202 -0.48 -15.77 -14.73
CA ASP A 202 0.80 -16.51 -14.79
C ASP A 202 0.61 -17.89 -14.15
N GLN A 203 0.88 -18.95 -14.90
CA GLN A 203 0.77 -20.33 -14.41
C GLN A 203 1.68 -20.61 -13.21
N LYS A 204 2.77 -19.83 -13.05
CA LYS A 204 3.69 -19.90 -11.93
C LYS A 204 3.29 -19.05 -10.74
N TRP A 205 2.14 -18.35 -10.80
CA TRP A 205 1.76 -17.41 -9.74
C TRP A 205 1.67 -18.08 -8.36
N ILE A 206 1.03 -19.24 -8.27
CA ILE A 206 0.88 -20.01 -7.02
C ILE A 206 2.26 -20.45 -6.49
N GLU A 207 3.14 -20.94 -7.36
CA GLU A 207 4.49 -21.34 -6.99
C GLU A 207 5.30 -20.15 -6.46
N ASN A 208 5.24 -19.01 -7.16
CA ASN A 208 5.89 -17.78 -6.75
C ASN A 208 5.33 -17.25 -5.43
N PHE A 209 4.02 -17.36 -5.20
CA PHE A 209 3.41 -16.99 -3.93
C PHE A 209 3.93 -17.86 -2.77
N HIS A 210 4.04 -19.18 -2.95
CA HIS A 210 4.60 -20.05 -1.92
C HIS A 210 6.07 -19.74 -1.63
N LYS A 211 6.90 -19.54 -2.65
CA LYS A 211 8.30 -19.11 -2.50
C LYS A 211 8.41 -17.78 -1.76
N ALA A 212 7.53 -16.83 -2.09
CA ALA A 212 7.45 -15.53 -1.43
C ALA A 212 7.07 -15.68 0.05
N ALA A 213 6.09 -16.53 0.37
CA ALA A 213 5.68 -16.78 1.76
C ALA A 213 6.77 -17.48 2.58
N ASP A 214 7.52 -18.41 1.98
CA ASP A 214 8.65 -19.07 2.63
C ASP A 214 9.82 -18.10 2.88
N HIS A 215 10.12 -17.23 1.91
CA HIS A 215 11.13 -16.17 2.08
C HIS A 215 10.72 -15.20 3.19
N PHE A 216 9.44 -14.78 3.22
CA PHE A 216 8.89 -13.95 4.29
C PHE A 216 9.06 -14.62 5.66
N ALA A 217 8.72 -15.92 5.76
CA ALA A 217 8.84 -16.67 7.02
C ALA A 217 10.29 -16.75 7.51
N GLN A 218 11.25 -16.94 6.62
CA GLN A 218 12.69 -16.91 6.94
C GLN A 218 13.12 -15.53 7.46
N LYS A 219 12.62 -14.45 6.85
CA LYS A 219 13.00 -13.07 7.18
C LYS A 219 12.40 -12.56 8.49
N PHE A 220 11.16 -12.91 8.79
CA PHE A 220 10.41 -12.36 9.92
C PHE A 220 10.13 -13.35 11.05
N GLY A 221 10.44 -14.64 10.86
CA GLY A 221 10.29 -15.67 11.88
C GLY A 221 8.86 -16.18 12.09
N PHE A 222 7.92 -15.84 11.19
CA PHE A 222 6.55 -16.38 11.21
C PHE A 222 5.99 -16.53 9.80
N ASP A 223 5.09 -17.50 9.61
CA ASP A 223 4.46 -17.75 8.32
C ASP A 223 3.25 -16.85 8.13
N VAL A 224 3.26 -16.02 7.09
CA VAL A 224 2.17 -15.11 6.75
C VAL A 224 0.84 -15.83 6.51
N ARG A 225 0.89 -17.09 6.03
CA ARG A 225 -0.30 -17.94 5.77
C ARG A 225 -1.02 -18.33 7.07
N ASN A 226 -0.28 -18.43 8.18
CA ASN A 226 -0.76 -18.85 9.50
C ASN A 226 -0.68 -17.75 10.56
N SER A 227 -0.37 -16.52 10.18
CA SER A 227 -0.08 -15.41 11.11
C SER A 227 -1.28 -14.94 11.93
N PHE A 228 -2.49 -15.42 11.66
CA PHE A 228 -3.67 -15.11 12.49
C PHE A 228 -3.57 -15.68 13.91
N ALA A 229 -2.79 -16.73 14.12
CA ALA A 229 -2.58 -17.32 15.45
C ALA A 229 -1.71 -16.45 16.38
N THR A 230 -0.95 -15.49 15.81
CA THR A 230 0.01 -14.64 16.54
C THR A 230 -0.35 -13.15 16.47
N VAL A 231 -1.62 -12.85 16.26
CA VAL A 231 -2.08 -11.46 16.17
C VAL A 231 -2.02 -10.79 17.54
N ALA A 232 -1.39 -9.61 17.61
CA ALA A 232 -1.39 -8.80 18.82
C ALA A 232 -2.81 -8.52 19.31
N SER A 233 -3.01 -8.47 20.62
CA SER A 233 -4.29 -8.09 21.21
C SER A 233 -4.66 -6.64 20.88
N LYS A 234 -5.92 -6.29 21.10
CA LYS A 234 -6.38 -4.90 20.92
C LYS A 234 -5.64 -3.94 21.84
N ASP A 235 -5.38 -4.31 23.09
CA ASP A 235 -4.71 -3.46 24.07
C ASP A 235 -3.23 -3.26 23.73
N GLU A 236 -2.52 -4.30 23.30
CA GLU A 236 -1.15 -4.20 22.78
C GLU A 236 -1.09 -3.29 21.54
N THR A 237 -2.06 -3.44 20.65
CA THR A 237 -2.15 -2.60 19.44
C THR A 237 -2.37 -1.13 19.80
N ILE A 238 -3.28 -0.83 20.72
CA ILE A 238 -3.52 0.54 21.21
C ILE A 238 -2.27 1.09 21.89
N SER A 239 -1.57 0.29 22.70
CA SER A 239 -0.31 0.69 23.33
C SER A 239 0.75 1.04 22.29
N THR A 240 0.92 0.19 21.27
CA THR A 240 1.86 0.44 20.16
C THR A 240 1.53 1.75 19.42
N ILE A 241 0.25 1.99 19.10
CA ILE A 241 -0.17 3.21 18.41
C ILE A 241 0.09 4.47 19.26
N LYS A 242 -0.11 4.40 20.57
CA LYS A 242 0.25 5.52 21.47
C LYS A 242 1.75 5.82 21.44
N GLN A 243 2.59 4.78 21.38
CA GLN A 243 4.04 4.96 21.24
C GLN A 243 4.42 5.58 19.90
N ILE A 244 3.83 5.09 18.80
CA ILE A 244 4.00 5.65 17.46
C ILE A 244 3.60 7.13 17.45
N LYS A 245 2.42 7.47 17.99
CA LYS A 245 1.95 8.85 18.08
C LYS A 245 2.90 9.73 18.88
N LYS A 246 3.40 9.25 20.02
CA LYS A 246 4.37 9.98 20.85
C LYS A 246 5.67 10.27 20.10
N GLN A 247 6.12 9.33 19.27
CA GLN A 247 7.40 9.43 18.58
C GLN A 247 7.33 10.22 17.27
N TYR A 248 6.23 10.12 16.53
CA TYR A 248 6.12 10.64 15.17
C TYR A 248 4.93 11.57 14.94
N GLY A 249 3.96 11.63 15.84
CA GLY A 249 2.77 12.49 15.71
C GLY A 249 3.12 13.97 15.83
N GLN A 250 2.44 14.77 15.03
CA GLN A 250 2.51 16.23 15.05
C GLN A 250 1.20 16.74 15.63
N GLY A 251 1.21 17.17 16.89
CA GLY A 251 0.00 17.67 17.54
C GLY A 251 0.20 17.92 19.02
#